data_d6a785d11b39bf9d9b49f40ed214fc02
#
_entry.id   d6a785d11b39bf9d9b49f40ed214fc02
#
_cell.length_a   1.000
_cell.length_b   1.000
_cell.length_c   1.000
_cell.angle_alpha   90.00
_cell.angle_beta   90.00
_cell.angle_gamma   90.00
#
_symmetry.space_group_name_H-M   'P 1'
#
loop_
_entity.id
_entity.type
_entity.pdbx_description
1 polymer ?
#
loop_
_entity_poly.entity_id
_entity_poly.type
_entity_poly.pdbx_seq_one_letter_code
_entity_poly.pdbx_strand_id
1 'polypeptide(L)'
;DRRQERVDGIAEDVTYAIRADVTEENVVENLGINNVDAVVVALGNNFEASIIVTTICKSLGIPYIVASAMDKLQADVLMKIGADHVILPESETGKRLANGMASGGHFQDIADLSDEFSIIETKVPKEWIGKSLIELNPRKKFGFNVIAEKVNGVYKNNIDADKPFGDQESIIVI
;
A
#
# COMPACT_ATOMS: atom_id res chain seq x y z
N ASP A 1 5.10 -14.01 -15.92
CA ASP A 1 4.26 -15.17 -15.52
C ASP A 1 4.48 -16.33 -16.52
N ARG A 2 4.29 -17.58 -16.07
CA ARG A 2 4.37 -18.76 -16.95
C ARG A 2 3.09 -19.02 -17.76
N ARG A 3 1.98 -18.37 -17.41
CA ARG A 3 0.69 -18.50 -18.10
C ARG A 3 0.51 -17.40 -19.14
N GLN A 4 0.34 -17.80 -20.41
CA GLN A 4 0.19 -16.86 -21.52
C GLN A 4 -1.00 -15.92 -21.32
N GLU A 5 -2.14 -16.43 -20.90
CA GLU A 5 -3.35 -15.63 -20.65
C GLU A 5 -3.12 -14.44 -19.68
N ARG A 6 -2.29 -14.63 -18.65
CA ARG A 6 -1.95 -13.56 -17.70
C ARG A 6 -0.98 -12.55 -18.30
N VAL A 7 -0.06 -13.02 -19.12
CA VAL A 7 0.89 -12.17 -19.83
C VAL A 7 0.13 -11.28 -20.82
N ASP A 8 -0.78 -11.87 -21.58
CA ASP A 8 -1.60 -11.14 -22.56
C ASP A 8 -2.53 -10.12 -21.87
N GLY A 9 -3.09 -10.48 -20.70
CA GLY A 9 -4.00 -9.61 -19.95
C GLY A 9 -3.35 -8.33 -19.38
N ILE A 10 -2.02 -8.27 -19.29
CA ILE A 10 -1.31 -7.08 -18.75
C ILE A 10 -0.44 -6.40 -19.83
N ALA A 11 -0.37 -6.95 -21.04
CA ALA A 11 0.58 -6.53 -22.08
C ALA A 11 0.40 -5.06 -22.49
N GLU A 12 -0.80 -4.51 -22.42
CA GLU A 12 -1.09 -3.11 -22.77
C GLU A 12 -0.75 -2.13 -21.63
N ASP A 13 -0.63 -2.62 -20.40
CA ASP A 13 -0.40 -1.80 -19.20
C ASP A 13 1.08 -1.68 -18.81
N VAL A 14 1.97 -2.47 -19.44
CA VAL A 14 3.39 -2.55 -19.08
C VAL A 14 4.29 -2.42 -20.31
N THR A 15 5.53 -1.99 -20.11
CA THR A 15 6.51 -1.85 -21.18
C THR A 15 6.83 -3.20 -21.83
N TYR A 16 6.99 -4.26 -21.05
CA TYR A 16 7.25 -5.62 -21.49
C TYR A 16 6.50 -6.62 -20.63
N ALA A 17 5.69 -7.47 -21.26
CA ALA A 17 5.08 -8.62 -20.62
C ALA A 17 5.74 -9.89 -21.19
N ILE A 18 6.35 -10.70 -20.32
CA ILE A 18 7.15 -11.84 -20.75
C ILE A 18 6.56 -13.12 -20.15
N ARG A 19 6.35 -14.13 -21.02
CA ARG A 19 6.04 -15.48 -20.57
C ARG A 19 7.33 -16.21 -20.24
N ALA A 20 7.52 -16.54 -18.96
CA ALA A 20 8.67 -17.27 -18.49
C ALA A 20 8.34 -18.05 -17.19
N ASP A 21 9.01 -19.17 -16.99
CA ASP A 21 9.03 -19.86 -15.70
C ASP A 21 10.33 -19.48 -14.98
N VAL A 22 10.21 -18.63 -13.98
CA VAL A 22 11.36 -18.12 -13.21
C VAL A 22 11.97 -19.15 -12.26
N THR A 23 11.41 -20.36 -12.19
CA THR A 23 12.01 -21.50 -11.46
C THR A 23 12.98 -22.31 -12.29
N GLU A 24 13.00 -22.09 -13.63
CA GLU A 24 13.97 -22.75 -14.51
C GLU A 24 15.34 -22.07 -14.41
N GLU A 25 16.38 -22.88 -14.56
CA GLU A 25 17.77 -22.43 -14.49
C GLU A 25 18.05 -21.35 -15.53
N ASN A 26 18.75 -20.30 -15.13
CA ASN A 26 19.17 -19.16 -15.97
C ASN A 26 18.05 -18.29 -16.57
N VAL A 27 16.76 -18.59 -16.33
CA VAL A 27 15.67 -17.78 -16.87
C VAL A 27 15.71 -16.35 -16.34
N VAL A 28 15.86 -16.17 -15.04
CA VAL A 28 15.90 -14.86 -14.39
C VAL A 28 17.07 -14.01 -14.89
N GLU A 29 18.25 -14.63 -15.06
CA GLU A 29 19.44 -13.97 -15.61
C GLU A 29 19.25 -13.54 -17.05
N ASN A 30 18.61 -14.40 -17.87
CA ASN A 30 18.34 -14.15 -19.29
C ASN A 30 17.25 -13.11 -19.55
N LEU A 31 16.45 -12.74 -18.54
CA LEU A 31 15.47 -11.66 -18.64
C LEU A 31 16.09 -10.26 -18.73
N GLY A 32 17.40 -10.13 -18.58
CA GLY A 32 18.11 -8.87 -18.71
C GLY A 32 17.85 -7.88 -17.57
N ILE A 33 17.53 -8.39 -16.39
CA ILE A 33 17.18 -7.56 -15.20
C ILE A 33 18.38 -6.91 -14.52
N ASN A 34 19.59 -7.09 -15.03
CA ASN A 34 20.83 -6.60 -14.41
C ASN A 34 20.92 -5.07 -14.33
N ASN A 35 20.09 -4.35 -15.12
CA ASN A 35 20.10 -2.90 -15.20
C ASN A 35 18.82 -2.26 -14.64
N VAL A 36 18.06 -2.99 -13.83
CA VAL A 36 16.86 -2.42 -13.18
C VAL A 36 17.21 -1.85 -11.81
N ASP A 37 16.52 -0.80 -11.42
CA ASP A 37 16.69 -0.16 -10.11
C ASP A 37 16.01 -0.94 -8.98
N ALA A 38 14.95 -1.69 -9.30
CA ALA A 38 14.22 -2.49 -8.32
C ALA A 38 13.58 -3.72 -8.96
N VAL A 39 13.40 -4.77 -8.16
CA VAL A 39 12.64 -5.98 -8.51
C VAL A 39 11.58 -6.26 -7.46
N VAL A 40 10.38 -6.63 -7.92
CA VAL A 40 9.31 -7.11 -7.06
C VAL A 40 9.09 -8.61 -7.31
N VAL A 41 9.39 -9.43 -6.33
CA VAL A 41 9.20 -10.89 -6.33
C VAL A 41 7.82 -11.21 -5.75
N ALA A 42 6.81 -11.36 -6.62
CA ALA A 42 5.42 -11.59 -6.23
C ALA A 42 4.90 -12.91 -6.84
N LEU A 43 5.39 -14.03 -6.32
CA LEU A 43 5.14 -15.38 -6.85
C LEU A 43 3.99 -16.12 -6.13
N GLY A 44 3.19 -15.41 -5.34
CA GLY A 44 2.04 -15.95 -4.62
C GLY A 44 2.45 -17.05 -3.63
N ASN A 45 1.83 -18.23 -3.75
CA ASN A 45 2.04 -19.32 -2.80
C ASN A 45 3.29 -20.16 -3.08
N ASN A 46 4.09 -19.80 -4.09
CA ASN A 46 5.32 -20.55 -4.41
C ASN A 46 6.52 -19.97 -3.65
N PHE A 47 6.61 -20.31 -2.36
CA PHE A 47 7.68 -19.81 -1.48
C PHE A 47 9.06 -20.27 -1.92
N GLU A 48 9.20 -21.51 -2.42
CA GLU A 48 10.47 -22.03 -2.95
C GLU A 48 10.97 -21.16 -4.11
N ALA A 49 10.09 -20.84 -5.07
CA ALA A 49 10.43 -19.96 -6.17
C ALA A 49 10.79 -18.53 -5.68
N SER A 50 10.08 -18.02 -4.67
CA SER A 50 10.40 -16.72 -4.07
C SER A 50 11.80 -16.68 -3.47
N ILE A 51 12.22 -17.75 -2.78
CA ILE A 51 13.57 -17.88 -2.24
C ILE A 51 14.62 -17.87 -3.38
N ILE A 52 14.42 -18.72 -4.39
CA ILE A 52 15.35 -18.85 -5.52
C ILE A 52 15.52 -17.50 -6.24
N VAL A 53 14.40 -16.89 -6.63
CA VAL A 53 14.42 -15.63 -7.39
C VAL A 53 15.02 -14.49 -6.56
N THR A 54 14.67 -14.37 -5.28
CA THR A 54 15.25 -13.35 -4.39
C THR A 54 16.77 -13.51 -4.29
N THR A 55 17.24 -14.75 -4.13
CA THR A 55 18.67 -15.07 -4.03
C THR A 55 19.40 -14.71 -5.34
N ILE A 56 18.83 -15.06 -6.50
CA ILE A 56 19.39 -14.69 -7.80
C ILE A 56 19.45 -13.18 -7.97
N CYS A 57 18.37 -12.46 -7.69
CA CYS A 57 18.33 -11.00 -7.76
C CYS A 57 19.42 -10.35 -6.88
N LYS A 58 19.62 -10.89 -5.68
CA LYS A 58 20.69 -10.43 -4.78
C LYS A 58 22.08 -10.68 -5.35
N SER A 59 22.30 -11.87 -5.94
CA SER A 59 23.57 -12.24 -6.60
C SER A 59 23.87 -11.38 -7.81
N LEU A 60 22.85 -10.94 -8.55
CA LEU A 60 22.96 -10.03 -9.69
C LEU A 60 23.19 -8.57 -9.27
N GLY A 61 23.18 -8.27 -7.97
CA GLY A 61 23.44 -6.94 -7.45
C GLY A 61 22.29 -5.94 -7.66
N ILE A 62 21.06 -6.41 -7.76
CA ILE A 62 19.87 -5.54 -7.86
C ILE A 62 19.82 -4.61 -6.64
N PRO A 63 19.70 -3.29 -6.83
CA PRO A 63 19.80 -2.32 -5.75
C PRO A 63 18.67 -2.41 -4.71
N TYR A 64 17.45 -2.75 -5.15
CA TYR A 64 16.28 -2.82 -4.26
C TYR A 64 15.39 -4.02 -4.61
N ILE A 65 15.21 -4.92 -3.66
CA ILE A 65 14.44 -6.16 -3.84
C ILE A 65 13.27 -6.16 -2.87
N VAL A 66 12.06 -6.13 -3.42
CA VAL A 66 10.81 -6.31 -2.66
C VAL A 66 10.29 -7.72 -2.89
N ALA A 67 9.88 -8.41 -1.84
CA ALA A 67 9.25 -9.72 -1.96
C ALA A 67 7.89 -9.76 -1.27
N SER A 68 6.99 -10.64 -1.73
CA SER A 68 5.75 -10.94 -1.04
C SER A 68 5.87 -12.25 -0.25
N ALA A 69 5.28 -12.28 0.94
CA ALA A 69 5.22 -13.47 1.80
C ALA A 69 3.80 -13.66 2.32
N MET A 70 3.45 -14.89 2.69
CA MET A 70 2.15 -15.22 3.26
C MET A 70 2.12 -15.09 4.79
N ASP A 71 3.26 -15.26 5.44
CA ASP A 71 3.40 -15.20 6.88
C ASP A 71 4.74 -14.59 7.31
N LYS A 72 4.85 -14.31 8.60
CA LYS A 72 6.02 -13.68 9.19
C LYS A 72 7.29 -14.54 9.06
N LEU A 73 7.16 -15.88 9.15
CA LEU A 73 8.32 -16.77 9.04
C LEU A 73 8.92 -16.71 7.63
N GLN A 74 8.07 -16.74 6.60
CA GLN A 74 8.49 -16.57 5.21
C GLN A 74 9.12 -15.17 4.99
N ALA A 75 8.53 -14.12 5.56
CA ALA A 75 9.07 -12.79 5.49
C ALA A 75 10.47 -12.70 6.11
N ASP A 76 10.66 -13.27 7.30
CA ASP A 76 11.96 -13.31 7.98
C ASP A 76 13.03 -14.05 7.17
N VAL A 77 12.64 -15.13 6.47
CA VAL A 77 13.56 -15.85 5.58
C VAL A 77 13.94 -15.00 4.37
N LEU A 78 12.95 -14.39 3.68
CA LEU A 78 13.20 -13.57 2.49
C LEU A 78 14.09 -12.35 2.80
N MET A 79 13.89 -11.72 3.94
CA MET A 79 14.78 -10.65 4.42
C MET A 79 16.21 -11.13 4.62
N LYS A 80 16.40 -12.30 5.25
CA LYS A 80 17.72 -12.86 5.50
C LYS A 80 18.49 -13.24 4.24
N ILE A 81 17.79 -13.65 3.19
CA ILE A 81 18.43 -14.05 1.93
C ILE A 81 18.62 -12.87 0.95
N GLY A 82 18.18 -11.68 1.31
CA GLY A 82 18.54 -10.46 0.59
C GLY A 82 17.41 -9.63 0.05
N ALA A 83 16.15 -9.87 0.41
CA ALA A 83 15.09 -8.89 0.18
C ALA A 83 15.34 -7.65 1.06
N ASP A 84 15.16 -6.46 0.49
CA ASP A 84 15.28 -5.20 1.22
C ASP A 84 13.95 -4.81 1.88
N HIS A 85 12.83 -5.31 1.35
CA HIS A 85 11.50 -5.16 1.91
C HIS A 85 10.64 -6.39 1.65
N VAL A 86 9.80 -6.78 2.61
CA VAL A 86 8.83 -7.87 2.43
C VAL A 86 7.45 -7.40 2.83
N ILE A 87 6.48 -7.59 1.93
CA ILE A 87 5.07 -7.28 2.14
C ILE A 87 4.29 -8.54 2.48
N LEU A 88 3.25 -8.39 3.30
CA LEU A 88 2.30 -9.44 3.70
C LEU A 88 0.89 -9.03 3.23
N PRO A 89 0.55 -9.18 1.92
CA PRO A 89 -0.62 -8.55 1.31
C PRO A 89 -1.94 -8.92 1.99
N GLU A 90 -2.12 -10.19 2.36
CA GLU A 90 -3.33 -10.69 3.01
C GLU A 90 -3.46 -10.13 4.43
N SER A 91 -2.36 -10.08 5.18
CA SER A 91 -2.34 -9.53 6.55
C SER A 91 -2.62 -8.03 6.55
N GLU A 92 -1.99 -7.29 5.67
CA GLU A 92 -2.17 -5.84 5.52
C GLU A 92 -3.59 -5.50 5.07
N THR A 93 -4.11 -6.23 4.07
CA THR A 93 -5.49 -6.08 3.60
C THR A 93 -6.50 -6.43 4.70
N GLY A 94 -6.24 -7.50 5.45
CA GLY A 94 -7.08 -7.91 6.58
C GLY A 94 -7.12 -6.88 7.69
N LYS A 95 -5.97 -6.30 8.06
CA LYS A 95 -5.90 -5.20 9.03
C LYS A 95 -6.68 -3.98 8.58
N ARG A 96 -6.50 -3.54 7.32
CA ARG A 96 -7.23 -2.40 6.75
C ARG A 96 -8.74 -2.63 6.76
N LEU A 97 -9.18 -3.84 6.36
CA LEU A 97 -10.59 -4.19 6.37
C LEU A 97 -11.15 -4.20 7.82
N ALA A 98 -10.42 -4.79 8.76
CA ALA A 98 -10.84 -4.84 10.16
C ALA A 98 -10.96 -3.44 10.77
N ASN A 99 -9.98 -2.56 10.52
CA ASN A 99 -10.02 -1.18 10.96
C ASN A 99 -11.22 -0.43 10.36
N GLY A 100 -11.47 -0.58 9.06
CA GLY A 100 -12.62 0.02 8.39
C GLY A 100 -13.96 -0.46 8.96
N MET A 101 -14.08 -1.75 9.29
CA MET A 101 -15.29 -2.31 9.91
C MET A 101 -15.47 -1.86 11.36
N ALA A 102 -14.41 -1.84 12.16
CA ALA A 102 -14.44 -1.37 13.55
C ALA A 102 -14.86 0.10 13.67
N SER A 103 -14.54 0.89 12.65
CA SER A 103 -14.88 2.31 12.55
C SER A 103 -16.31 2.56 12.00
N GLY A 104 -17.14 1.53 11.92
CA GLY A 104 -18.52 1.62 11.42
C GLY A 104 -18.62 1.88 9.90
N GLY A 105 -17.59 1.55 9.13
CA GLY A 105 -17.53 1.75 7.68
C GLY A 105 -17.39 3.22 7.26
N HIS A 106 -17.10 4.12 8.19
CA HIS A 106 -16.99 5.56 7.92
C HIS A 106 -15.55 6.03 7.66
N PHE A 107 -14.56 5.16 7.86
CA PHE A 107 -13.15 5.48 7.63
C PHE A 107 -12.63 4.78 6.37
N GLN A 108 -11.98 5.55 5.50
CA GLN A 108 -11.11 5.01 4.47
C GLN A 108 -9.68 5.33 4.91
N ASP A 109 -8.90 4.29 5.24
CA ASP A 109 -7.48 4.46 5.50
C ASP A 109 -6.82 4.92 4.20
N ILE A 110 -6.20 6.09 4.23
CA ILE A 110 -5.45 6.62 3.09
C ILE A 110 -4.01 6.09 3.15
N ALA A 111 -3.38 6.16 4.32
CA ALA A 111 -2.03 5.65 4.54
C ALA A 111 -1.77 5.40 6.04
N ASP A 112 -1.14 4.28 6.34
CA ASP A 112 -0.50 4.05 7.63
C ASP A 112 0.93 4.62 7.58
N LEU A 113 1.25 5.53 8.47
CA LEU A 113 2.59 6.12 8.59
C LEU A 113 3.46 5.35 9.59
N SER A 114 2.84 4.76 10.61
CA SER A 114 3.46 3.88 11.60
C SER A 114 2.38 3.10 12.33
N ASP A 115 2.77 2.25 13.29
CA ASP A 115 1.82 1.54 14.15
C ASP A 115 0.96 2.50 15.02
N GLU A 116 1.40 3.74 15.21
CA GLU A 116 0.73 4.74 16.05
C GLU A 116 0.04 5.87 15.26
N PHE A 117 0.41 6.07 13.98
CA PHE A 117 -0.06 7.19 13.17
C PHE A 117 -0.59 6.70 11.81
N SER A 118 -1.81 7.09 11.49
CA SER A 118 -2.42 6.86 10.19
C SER A 118 -3.11 8.12 9.66
N ILE A 119 -3.18 8.24 8.35
CA ILE A 119 -4.00 9.24 7.67
C ILE A 119 -5.32 8.59 7.30
N ILE A 120 -6.42 9.19 7.75
CA ILE A 120 -7.75 8.62 7.63
C ILE A 120 -8.67 9.62 6.94
N GLU A 121 -9.45 9.17 5.94
CA GLU A 121 -10.61 9.91 5.44
C GLU A 121 -11.85 9.48 6.24
N THR A 122 -12.58 10.45 6.77
CA THR A 122 -13.84 10.21 7.47
C THR A 122 -14.88 11.25 7.06
N LYS A 123 -16.16 10.85 7.08
CA LYS A 123 -17.24 11.82 6.94
C LYS A 123 -17.24 12.79 8.11
N VAL A 124 -17.64 14.02 7.85
CA VAL A 124 -17.85 15.01 8.92
C VAL A 124 -18.90 14.48 9.90
N PRO A 125 -18.57 14.36 11.21
CA PRO A 125 -19.52 13.95 12.21
C PRO A 125 -20.75 14.86 12.23
N LYS A 126 -21.93 14.32 12.47
CA LYS A 126 -23.18 15.10 12.46
C LYS A 126 -23.14 16.28 13.42
N GLU A 127 -22.47 16.10 14.57
CA GLU A 127 -22.33 17.16 15.59
C GLU A 127 -21.39 18.30 15.17
N TRP A 128 -20.63 18.11 14.09
CA TRP A 128 -19.71 19.10 13.52
C TRP A 128 -20.33 19.93 12.39
N ILE A 129 -21.43 19.47 11.83
CA ILE A 129 -22.11 20.17 10.73
C ILE A 129 -22.54 21.56 11.23
N GLY A 130 -22.23 22.57 10.43
CA GLY A 130 -22.51 23.98 10.75
C GLY A 130 -21.51 24.62 11.73
N LYS A 131 -20.47 23.89 12.17
CA LYS A 131 -19.40 24.44 13.02
C LYS A 131 -18.09 24.52 12.25
N SER A 132 -17.26 25.49 12.57
CA SER A 132 -15.93 25.68 11.96
C SER A 132 -14.84 24.91 12.72
N LEU A 133 -13.67 24.73 12.10
CA LEU A 133 -12.50 24.11 12.74
C LEU A 133 -12.04 24.89 13.98
N ILE A 134 -12.15 26.20 13.97
CA ILE A 134 -11.80 27.06 15.11
C ILE A 134 -12.71 26.77 16.30
N GLU A 135 -14.02 26.68 16.08
CA GLU A 135 -15.00 26.37 17.12
C GLU A 135 -14.85 24.96 17.67
N LEU A 136 -14.57 24.00 16.80
CA LEU A 136 -14.40 22.58 17.13
C LEU A 136 -13.09 22.31 17.86
N ASN A 137 -12.00 22.95 17.45
CA ASN A 137 -10.64 22.77 17.96
C ASN A 137 -10.26 21.28 18.15
N PRO A 138 -10.28 20.49 17.04
CA PRO A 138 -10.14 19.03 17.13
C PRO A 138 -8.79 18.60 17.70
N ARG A 139 -7.72 19.33 17.41
CA ARG A 139 -6.39 19.05 17.95
C ARG A 139 -6.37 19.06 19.48
N LYS A 140 -7.00 20.04 20.09
CA LYS A 140 -7.01 20.18 21.55
C LYS A 140 -8.01 19.24 22.23
N LYS A 141 -9.16 19.00 21.59
CA LYS A 141 -10.26 18.21 22.19
C LYS A 141 -10.10 16.72 21.96
N PHE A 142 -9.57 16.31 20.81
CA PHE A 142 -9.58 14.93 20.34
C PHE A 142 -8.18 14.39 20.00
N GLY A 143 -7.14 15.24 19.94
CA GLY A 143 -5.76 14.81 19.75
C GLY A 143 -5.33 14.60 18.29
N PHE A 144 -6.17 14.89 17.30
CA PHE A 144 -5.84 14.74 15.88
C PHE A 144 -5.90 16.07 15.12
N ASN A 145 -5.22 16.12 13.98
CA ASN A 145 -5.26 17.29 13.11
C ASN A 145 -6.09 17.00 11.85
N VAL A 146 -6.90 17.97 11.42
CA VAL A 146 -7.54 17.94 10.10
C VAL A 146 -6.55 18.52 9.10
N ILE A 147 -6.15 17.74 8.08
CA ILE A 147 -5.11 18.10 7.11
C ILE A 147 -5.65 18.40 5.71
N ALA A 148 -6.86 17.92 5.40
CA ALA A 148 -7.57 18.23 4.16
C ALA A 148 -9.08 18.08 4.34
N GLU A 149 -9.85 18.66 3.43
CA GLU A 149 -11.28 18.42 3.26
C GLU A 149 -11.55 17.82 1.86
N LYS A 150 -12.63 17.05 1.73
CA LYS A 150 -13.11 16.55 0.45
C LYS A 150 -14.53 17.08 0.22
N VAL A 151 -14.67 17.92 -0.77
CA VAL A 151 -15.95 18.59 -1.13
C VAL A 151 -16.30 18.17 -2.55
N ASN A 152 -17.46 17.58 -2.76
CA ASN A 152 -17.92 17.09 -4.07
C ASN A 152 -16.89 16.19 -4.76
N GLY A 153 -16.21 15.31 -4.00
CA GLY A 153 -15.21 14.39 -4.52
C GLY A 153 -13.82 14.99 -4.77
N VAL A 154 -13.64 16.30 -4.56
CA VAL A 154 -12.36 17.00 -4.77
C VAL A 154 -11.67 17.25 -3.43
N TYR A 155 -10.41 16.82 -3.32
CA TYR A 155 -9.57 17.07 -2.15
C TYR A 155 -9.02 18.50 -2.15
N LYS A 156 -9.08 19.17 -1.00
CA LYS A 156 -8.54 20.51 -0.75
C LYS A 156 -7.71 20.48 0.52
N ASN A 157 -6.44 20.84 0.41
CA ASN A 157 -5.51 20.95 1.55
C ASN A 157 -5.46 22.37 2.16
N ASN A 158 -6.00 23.36 1.47
CA ASN A 158 -6.13 24.72 2.00
C ASN A 158 -7.52 24.86 2.65
N ILE A 159 -7.62 24.47 3.91
CA ILE A 159 -8.87 24.48 4.67
C ILE A 159 -9.08 25.89 5.23
N ASP A 160 -10.24 26.46 4.97
CA ASP A 160 -10.69 27.67 5.65
C ASP A 160 -11.18 27.31 7.05
N ALA A 161 -10.38 27.64 8.07
CA ALA A 161 -10.65 27.25 9.46
C ALA A 161 -11.89 27.94 10.07
N ASP A 162 -12.37 29.05 9.49
CA ASP A 162 -13.57 29.77 9.90
C ASP A 162 -14.82 29.25 9.18
N LYS A 163 -14.68 28.54 8.05
CA LYS A 163 -15.81 28.02 7.28
C LYS A 163 -16.48 26.85 8.03
N PRO A 164 -17.83 26.90 8.23
CA PRO A 164 -18.58 25.79 8.78
C PRO A 164 -18.59 24.56 7.83
N PHE A 165 -18.49 23.35 8.41
CA PHE A 165 -18.60 22.10 7.67
C PHE A 165 -20.02 21.86 7.13
N GLY A 166 -20.09 21.34 5.92
CA GLY A 166 -21.31 20.87 5.26
C GLY A 166 -21.60 19.38 5.50
N ASP A 167 -22.85 18.97 5.25
CA ASP A 167 -23.35 17.59 5.45
C ASP A 167 -22.74 16.56 4.46
N GLN A 168 -22.27 17.00 3.29
CA GLN A 168 -21.72 16.12 2.25
C GLN A 168 -20.19 16.11 2.19
N GLU A 169 -19.55 16.66 3.21
CA GLU A 169 -18.10 16.79 3.25
C GLU A 169 -17.46 15.60 3.99
N SER A 170 -16.25 15.23 3.54
CA SER A 170 -15.33 14.37 4.29
C SER A 170 -14.12 15.17 4.70
N ILE A 171 -13.49 14.75 5.79
CA ILE A 171 -12.23 15.32 6.29
C ILE A 171 -11.14 14.26 6.29
N ILE A 172 -9.92 14.69 6.06
CA ILE A 172 -8.72 13.87 6.18
C ILE A 172 -8.00 14.30 7.46
N VAL A 173 -7.75 13.34 8.32
CA VAL A 173 -7.15 13.58 9.63
C VAL A 173 -5.90 12.73 9.84
N ILE A 174 -5.01 13.18 10.74
CA ILE A 174 -3.81 12.48 11.19
C ILE A 174 -3.70 12.56 12.70
#